data_1a61b8e9c0855ea2fd275d226566813a
#
_entry.id   1a61b8e9c0855ea2fd275d226566813a
#
_cell.length_a   1.000
_cell.length_b   1.000
_cell.length_c   1.000
_cell.angle_alpha   90.00
_cell.angle_beta   90.00
_cell.angle_gamma   90.00
#
_symmetry.space_group_name_H-M   'P 1'
#
loop_
_entity.id
_entity.type
_entity.pdbx_description
1 polymer ?
#
loop_
_entity_poly.entity_id
_entity_poly.type
_entity_poly.pdbx_seq_one_letter_code
_entity_poly.pdbx_strand_id
1 'polypeptide(L)'
;MKTQTITAELQHWVDDQISAGQSRPELLQSMILGGWDAAVARRSLEASTAQPPARKPAAPARGGAAGADGRPAKLEVPRLALDGAPLFLDAGDRQVAVLGNINNPAITILGGLLSDEECDALIEAARPAMKRSGVLDMATGATQVTDVRTSNGMFFQRGQNEVVARVEARLARLCSWPVENGEGIQVLQYGPGAEYRPHYDYFDPREPGTATILKRGGHRVATIVMYLSEPARGGGTVFPDIGLEVGPRRGNAVFFSYDIPHPDSKTLHGGSPVQEGEKWIATKWLRENEFKSPSATSTGTAKAAAA
;
A
#
# COMPACT_ATOMS: atom_id res chain seq x y z
N MET A 1 12.82 22.49 -23.89
CA MET A 1 12.46 21.05 -23.73
C MET A 1 12.87 20.36 -25.00
N LYS A 2 13.74 19.32 -24.96
CA LYS A 2 14.04 18.51 -26.14
C LYS A 2 12.80 17.67 -26.44
N THR A 3 12.28 17.78 -27.66
CA THR A 3 11.16 16.95 -28.13
C THR A 3 11.61 15.49 -28.19
N GLN A 4 11.11 14.65 -27.30
CA GLN A 4 11.39 13.21 -27.33
C GLN A 4 10.58 12.59 -28.48
N THR A 5 11.22 11.74 -29.27
CA THR A 5 10.61 11.02 -30.39
C THR A 5 10.73 9.51 -30.19
N ILE A 6 9.82 8.75 -30.81
CA ILE A 6 9.92 7.29 -30.83
C ILE A 6 11.09 6.92 -31.74
N THR A 7 12.13 6.35 -31.15
CA THR A 7 13.27 5.81 -31.90
C THR A 7 13.12 4.30 -32.06
N ALA A 8 13.83 3.72 -33.04
CA ALA A 8 13.85 2.26 -33.21
C ALA A 8 14.39 1.54 -31.95
N GLU A 9 15.37 2.14 -31.28
CA GLU A 9 15.93 1.63 -30.02
C GLU A 9 14.90 1.61 -28.89
N LEU A 10 14.13 2.70 -28.74
CA LEU A 10 13.05 2.76 -27.75
C LEU A 10 11.99 1.69 -28.06
N GLN A 11 11.60 1.55 -29.32
CA GLN A 11 10.60 0.56 -29.69
C GLN A 11 11.09 -0.87 -29.44
N HIS A 12 12.34 -1.17 -29.76
CA HIS A 12 12.95 -2.47 -29.50
C HIS A 12 13.00 -2.76 -27.99
N TRP A 13 13.42 -1.79 -27.19
CA TRP A 13 13.41 -1.93 -25.73
C TRP A 13 12.00 -2.18 -25.17
N VAL A 14 10.96 -1.47 -25.66
CA VAL A 14 9.56 -1.69 -25.27
C VAL A 14 9.11 -3.12 -25.60
N ASP A 15 9.44 -3.58 -26.80
CA ASP A 15 9.09 -4.93 -27.28
C ASP A 15 9.79 -6.02 -26.43
N ASP A 16 11.04 -5.82 -26.07
CA ASP A 16 11.81 -6.72 -25.19
C ASP A 16 11.18 -6.80 -23.78
N GLN A 17 10.79 -5.66 -23.20
CA GLN A 17 10.17 -5.65 -21.85
C GLN A 17 8.81 -6.36 -21.86
N ILE A 18 8.00 -6.16 -22.91
CA ILE A 18 6.72 -6.87 -23.05
C ILE A 18 6.96 -8.37 -23.25
N SER A 19 7.93 -8.74 -24.08
CA SER A 19 8.30 -10.13 -24.30
C SER A 19 8.88 -10.82 -23.07
N ALA A 20 9.52 -10.06 -22.19
CA ALA A 20 9.98 -10.50 -20.87
C ALA A 20 8.85 -10.65 -19.83
N GLY A 21 7.61 -10.27 -20.19
CA GLY A 21 6.43 -10.46 -19.36
C GLY A 21 6.00 -9.21 -18.57
N GLN A 22 6.63 -8.05 -18.77
CA GLN A 22 6.13 -6.80 -18.20
C GLN A 22 4.78 -6.42 -18.82
N SER A 23 3.83 -6.00 -17.99
CA SER A 23 2.56 -5.51 -18.50
C SER A 23 2.71 -4.11 -19.11
N ARG A 24 1.89 -3.79 -20.11
CA ARG A 24 1.91 -2.46 -20.75
C ARG A 24 1.65 -1.30 -19.76
N PRO A 25 0.74 -1.41 -18.77
CA PRO A 25 0.57 -0.37 -17.75
C PRO A 25 1.79 -0.14 -16.87
N GLU A 26 2.45 -1.21 -16.42
CA GLU A 26 3.67 -1.13 -15.62
C GLU A 26 4.82 -0.51 -16.43
N LEU A 27 4.94 -0.90 -17.70
CA LEU A 27 5.96 -0.37 -18.57
C LEU A 27 5.74 1.12 -18.88
N LEU A 28 4.48 1.55 -19.12
CA LEU A 28 4.13 2.95 -19.27
C LEU A 28 4.60 3.77 -18.06
N GLN A 29 4.31 3.26 -16.88
CA GLN A 29 4.69 3.90 -15.64
C GLN A 29 6.22 3.99 -15.49
N SER A 30 6.94 2.90 -15.77
CA SER A 30 8.40 2.87 -15.73
C SER A 30 9.03 3.87 -16.71
N MET A 31 8.44 4.04 -17.89
CA MET A 31 8.90 5.01 -18.90
C MET A 31 8.70 6.45 -18.38
N ILE A 32 7.53 6.77 -17.85
CA ILE A 32 7.24 8.12 -17.31
C ILE A 32 8.17 8.44 -16.16
N LEU A 33 8.38 7.49 -15.24
CA LEU A 33 9.32 7.64 -14.11
C LEU A 33 10.77 7.76 -14.57
N GLY A 34 11.13 7.12 -15.69
CA GLY A 34 12.43 7.25 -16.36
C GLY A 34 12.63 8.56 -17.12
N GLY A 35 11.66 9.50 -17.02
CA GLY A 35 11.73 10.83 -17.64
C GLY A 35 11.25 10.89 -19.08
N TRP A 36 10.54 9.87 -19.58
CA TRP A 36 9.91 9.92 -20.88
C TRP A 36 8.63 10.76 -20.86
N ASP A 37 8.39 11.51 -21.92
CA ASP A 37 7.12 12.18 -22.14
C ASP A 37 5.97 11.15 -22.21
N ALA A 38 4.88 11.41 -21.48
CA ALA A 38 3.79 10.45 -21.33
C ALA A 38 3.09 10.13 -22.68
N ALA A 39 3.03 11.09 -23.62
CA ALA A 39 2.44 10.85 -24.93
C ALA A 39 3.36 10.03 -25.82
N VAL A 40 4.68 10.20 -25.71
CA VAL A 40 5.68 9.38 -26.39
C VAL A 40 5.65 7.96 -25.87
N ALA A 41 5.65 7.78 -24.55
CA ALA A 41 5.59 6.47 -23.90
C ALA A 41 4.32 5.69 -24.31
N ARG A 42 3.15 6.33 -24.27
CA ARG A 42 1.89 5.69 -24.71
C ARG A 42 1.94 5.26 -26.16
N ARG A 43 2.37 6.13 -27.06
CA ARG A 43 2.47 5.79 -28.51
C ARG A 43 3.46 4.68 -28.79
N SER A 44 4.58 4.60 -28.06
CA SER A 44 5.53 3.48 -28.20
C SER A 44 4.91 2.16 -27.77
N LEU A 45 4.11 2.16 -26.69
CA LEU A 45 3.39 0.97 -26.22
C LEU A 45 2.26 0.56 -27.18
N GLU A 46 1.53 1.52 -27.76
CA GLU A 46 0.49 1.27 -28.75
C GLU A 46 1.06 0.71 -30.05
N ALA A 47 2.24 1.19 -30.47
CA ALA A 47 2.94 0.73 -31.66
C ALA A 47 3.55 -0.68 -31.50
N SER A 48 3.76 -1.16 -30.27
CA SER A 48 4.32 -2.48 -30.01
C SER A 48 3.34 -3.59 -30.34
N THR A 49 3.77 -4.54 -31.16
CA THR A 49 3.06 -5.80 -31.48
C THR A 49 3.54 -6.97 -30.61
N ALA A 50 4.52 -6.74 -29.73
CA ALA A 50 5.04 -7.76 -28.83
C ALA A 50 3.94 -8.29 -27.91
N GLN A 51 3.96 -9.61 -27.69
CA GLN A 51 3.06 -10.30 -26.78
C GLN A 51 3.86 -10.85 -25.60
N PRO A 52 3.32 -10.80 -24.39
CA PRO A 52 3.96 -11.45 -23.25
C PRO A 52 4.05 -12.96 -23.50
N PRO A 53 5.06 -13.64 -22.95
CA PRO A 53 5.23 -15.08 -23.13
C PRO A 53 3.97 -15.83 -22.71
N ALA A 54 3.55 -16.80 -23.53
CA ALA A 54 2.41 -17.66 -23.20
C ALA A 54 2.68 -18.35 -21.86
N ARG A 55 1.97 -17.97 -20.81
CA ARG A 55 2.07 -18.60 -19.49
C ARG A 55 1.66 -20.06 -19.61
N LYS A 56 2.53 -20.99 -19.18
CA LYS A 56 2.11 -22.35 -18.87
C LYS A 56 0.97 -22.27 -17.85
N PRO A 57 -0.16 -22.98 -18.05
CA PRO A 57 -1.23 -22.98 -17.06
C PRO A 57 -0.68 -23.51 -15.74
N ALA A 58 -0.61 -22.63 -14.73
CA ALA A 58 -0.36 -23.05 -13.37
C ALA A 58 -1.57 -23.89 -12.92
N ALA A 59 -1.30 -24.98 -12.23
CA ALA A 59 -2.36 -25.81 -11.62
C ALA A 59 -3.26 -24.92 -10.75
N PRO A 60 -4.59 -25.10 -10.76
CA PRO A 60 -5.52 -24.21 -10.09
C PRO A 60 -5.26 -24.24 -8.58
N ALA A 61 -4.75 -23.13 -8.06
CA ALA A 61 -4.79 -22.85 -6.65
C ALA A 61 -6.27 -22.75 -6.25
N ARG A 62 -6.70 -23.53 -5.27
CA ARG A 62 -8.04 -23.43 -4.67
C ARG A 62 -8.09 -22.13 -3.86
N GLY A 63 -8.49 -21.04 -4.50
CA GLY A 63 -8.71 -19.74 -3.89
C GLY A 63 -9.63 -18.94 -4.78
N GLY A 64 -10.78 -18.51 -4.25
CA GLY A 64 -11.75 -17.60 -4.83
C GLY A 64 -12.18 -17.89 -6.28
N ALA A 65 -13.43 -18.26 -6.49
CA ALA A 65 -13.98 -18.45 -7.82
C ALA A 65 -13.84 -17.15 -8.62
N ALA A 66 -13.19 -17.20 -9.79
CA ALA A 66 -13.22 -16.09 -10.74
C ALA A 66 -14.67 -15.87 -11.19
N GLY A 67 -15.08 -14.59 -11.29
CA GLY A 67 -16.35 -14.24 -11.90
C GLY A 67 -16.43 -14.75 -13.34
N ALA A 68 -17.65 -14.83 -13.90
CA ALA A 68 -17.90 -15.30 -15.27
C ALA A 68 -17.16 -14.49 -16.34
N ASP A 69 -16.62 -13.33 -16.01
CA ASP A 69 -15.84 -12.39 -16.83
C ASP A 69 -14.32 -12.55 -16.67
N GLY A 70 -13.84 -13.55 -15.93
CA GLY A 70 -12.42 -13.79 -15.66
C GLY A 70 -11.78 -12.86 -14.63
N ARG A 71 -12.56 -11.97 -14.00
CA ARG A 71 -12.10 -11.09 -12.92
C ARG A 71 -12.10 -11.83 -11.58
N PRO A 72 -11.22 -11.43 -10.63
CA PRO A 72 -11.30 -11.92 -9.27
C PRO A 72 -12.69 -11.66 -8.67
N ALA A 73 -13.17 -12.57 -7.82
CA ALA A 73 -14.41 -12.35 -7.08
C ALA A 73 -14.29 -11.10 -6.20
N LYS A 74 -15.42 -10.40 -6.01
CA LYS A 74 -15.48 -9.28 -5.08
C LYS A 74 -15.29 -9.75 -3.65
N LEU A 75 -14.51 -9.01 -2.90
CA LEU A 75 -14.23 -9.20 -1.49
C LEU A 75 -15.18 -8.36 -0.64
N GLU A 76 -15.47 -8.82 0.56
CA GLU A 76 -16.06 -7.95 1.57
C GLU A 76 -15.00 -6.97 2.07
N VAL A 77 -15.38 -5.69 2.19
CA VAL A 77 -14.47 -4.62 2.57
C VAL A 77 -15.02 -3.80 3.73
N PRO A 78 -14.14 -3.28 4.59
CA PRO A 78 -14.52 -2.31 5.60
C PRO A 78 -15.17 -1.08 4.97
N ARG A 79 -16.19 -0.52 5.65
CA ARG A 79 -16.88 0.67 5.19
C ARG A 79 -17.02 1.68 6.32
N LEU A 80 -16.87 2.94 5.98
CA LEU A 80 -17.20 4.05 6.86
C LEU A 80 -18.70 4.35 6.77
N ALA A 81 -19.31 4.81 7.87
CA ALA A 81 -20.72 5.17 7.92
C ALA A 81 -20.95 6.54 7.25
N LEU A 82 -20.89 6.59 5.91
CA LEU A 82 -20.99 7.83 5.13
C LEU A 82 -22.39 8.14 4.61
N ASP A 83 -23.39 7.35 4.96
CA ASP A 83 -24.77 7.58 4.55
C ASP A 83 -25.28 8.94 5.05
N GLY A 84 -25.92 9.70 4.15
CA GLY A 84 -26.38 11.05 4.47
C GLY A 84 -25.28 12.11 4.52
N ALA A 85 -24.07 11.82 4.04
CA ALA A 85 -22.92 12.72 3.99
C ALA A 85 -22.59 13.40 5.35
N PRO A 86 -22.31 12.62 6.39
CA PRO A 86 -22.02 13.17 7.72
C PRO A 86 -20.74 14.01 7.69
N LEU A 87 -20.69 15.09 8.45
CA LEU A 87 -19.49 15.90 8.63
C LEU A 87 -18.48 15.23 9.59
N PHE A 88 -18.97 14.39 10.48
CA PHE A 88 -18.17 13.67 11.48
C PHE A 88 -18.63 12.22 11.60
N LEU A 89 -17.67 11.35 11.89
CA LEU A 89 -17.89 9.94 12.18
C LEU A 89 -17.53 9.66 13.66
N ASP A 90 -18.36 8.85 14.31
CA ASP A 90 -18.09 8.36 15.65
C ASP A 90 -17.05 7.23 15.61
N ALA A 91 -15.86 7.50 16.13
CA ALA A 91 -14.78 6.51 16.24
C ALA A 91 -14.67 5.92 17.67
N GLY A 92 -15.67 6.14 18.52
CA GLY A 92 -15.78 5.66 19.89
C GLY A 92 -15.23 6.67 20.90
N ASP A 93 -13.95 6.88 20.90
CA ASP A 93 -13.26 7.80 21.82
C ASP A 93 -13.10 9.22 21.27
N ARG A 94 -13.46 9.46 20.01
CA ARG A 94 -13.47 10.80 19.38
C ARG A 94 -14.35 10.89 18.16
N GLN A 95 -14.68 12.11 17.78
CA GLN A 95 -15.31 12.45 16.51
C GLN A 95 -14.22 12.71 15.47
N VAL A 96 -14.34 12.08 14.32
CA VAL A 96 -13.40 12.19 13.20
C VAL A 96 -14.08 12.93 12.05
N ALA A 97 -13.51 14.04 11.60
CA ALA A 97 -14.10 14.83 10.52
C ALA A 97 -13.96 14.13 9.17
N VAL A 98 -15.00 14.21 8.34
CA VAL A 98 -14.94 13.80 6.92
C VAL A 98 -14.56 15.04 6.09
N LEU A 99 -13.30 15.09 5.67
CA LEU A 99 -12.76 16.22 4.89
C LEU A 99 -13.01 16.08 3.39
N GLY A 100 -13.22 14.86 2.92
CA GLY A 100 -13.54 14.57 1.54
C GLY A 100 -13.80 13.08 1.33
N ASN A 101 -14.65 12.76 0.35
CA ASN A 101 -14.99 11.38 0.01
C ASN A 101 -15.09 11.19 -1.49
N ILE A 102 -14.52 10.10 -1.99
CA ILE A 102 -14.62 9.63 -3.36
C ILE A 102 -15.22 8.23 -3.30
N ASN A 103 -16.28 7.99 -4.07
CA ASN A 103 -17.01 6.72 -4.03
C ASN A 103 -16.40 5.64 -4.95
N ASN A 104 -15.69 6.05 -6.00
CA ASN A 104 -15.06 5.13 -6.94
C ASN A 104 -13.74 5.70 -7.49
N PRO A 105 -12.58 5.24 -7.00
CA PRO A 105 -12.40 4.27 -5.89
C PRO A 105 -12.95 4.77 -4.54
N ALA A 106 -13.16 3.84 -3.60
CA ALA A 106 -13.62 4.22 -2.26
C ALA A 106 -12.45 4.80 -1.45
N ILE A 107 -12.36 6.14 -1.39
CA ILE A 107 -11.31 6.88 -0.68
C ILE A 107 -11.97 7.95 0.18
N THR A 108 -11.60 8.02 1.45
CA THR A 108 -12.09 9.06 2.37
C THR A 108 -10.91 9.74 3.06
N ILE A 109 -10.90 11.06 3.05
CA ILE A 109 -9.92 11.88 3.77
C ILE A 109 -10.53 12.24 5.12
N LEU A 110 -9.82 11.89 6.18
CA LEU A 110 -10.28 11.99 7.57
C LEU A 110 -9.47 13.05 8.31
N GLY A 111 -10.14 13.92 9.05
CA GLY A 111 -9.53 14.97 9.86
C GLY A 111 -9.58 14.63 11.35
N GLY A 112 -8.48 14.88 12.05
CA GLY A 112 -8.40 14.72 13.50
C GLY A 112 -8.56 13.27 13.96
N LEU A 113 -8.11 12.30 13.15
CA LEU A 113 -8.11 10.88 13.54
C LEU A 113 -7.20 10.59 14.73
N LEU A 114 -6.06 11.28 14.82
CA LEU A 114 -5.13 11.21 15.93
C LEU A 114 -4.98 12.57 16.60
N SER A 115 -4.72 12.59 17.90
CA SER A 115 -4.27 13.81 18.58
C SER A 115 -2.77 14.03 18.37
N ASP A 116 -2.28 15.25 18.69
CA ASP A 116 -0.86 15.55 18.62
C ASP A 116 -0.04 14.69 19.59
N GLU A 117 -0.56 14.44 20.80
CA GLU A 117 0.08 13.59 21.79
C GLU A 117 0.16 12.13 21.31
N GLU A 118 -0.86 11.63 20.61
CA GLU A 118 -0.85 10.28 20.04
C GLU A 118 0.16 10.19 18.89
N CYS A 119 0.26 11.21 18.07
CA CYS A 119 1.27 11.28 17.00
C CYS A 119 2.70 11.24 17.59
N ASP A 120 2.98 12.06 18.63
CA ASP A 120 4.27 12.07 19.31
C ASP A 120 4.58 10.73 19.97
N ALA A 121 3.62 10.16 20.70
CA ALA A 121 3.80 8.87 21.37
C ALA A 121 4.10 7.73 20.38
N LEU A 122 3.45 7.71 19.21
CA LEU A 122 3.73 6.73 18.17
C LEU A 122 5.13 6.92 17.55
N ILE A 123 5.54 8.16 17.29
CA ILE A 123 6.88 8.48 16.77
C ILE A 123 7.97 8.08 17.77
N GLU A 124 7.83 8.49 19.03
CA GLU A 124 8.82 8.20 20.07
C GLU A 124 8.96 6.70 20.34
N ALA A 125 7.84 5.99 20.42
CA ALA A 125 7.85 4.54 20.62
C ALA A 125 8.44 3.78 19.41
N ALA A 126 8.31 4.32 18.18
CA ALA A 126 8.84 3.70 16.98
C ALA A 126 10.33 3.97 16.77
N ARG A 127 10.81 5.17 17.15
CA ARG A 127 12.15 5.69 16.83
C ARG A 127 13.30 4.72 17.13
N PRO A 128 13.37 4.02 18.29
CA PRO A 128 14.46 3.12 18.60
C PRO A 128 14.54 1.87 17.70
N ALA A 129 13.43 1.49 17.06
CA ALA A 129 13.32 0.25 16.28
C ALA A 129 13.33 0.51 14.75
N MET A 130 13.49 1.78 14.32
CA MET A 130 13.48 2.14 12.90
C MET A 130 14.65 1.53 12.14
N LYS A 131 14.34 0.89 11.01
CA LYS A 131 15.33 0.29 10.09
C LYS A 131 14.93 0.59 8.65
N ARG A 132 15.86 0.51 7.70
CA ARG A 132 15.56 0.63 6.27
C ARG A 132 14.38 -0.29 5.91
N SER A 133 13.33 0.29 5.33
CA SER A 133 12.12 -0.44 4.99
C SER A 133 12.38 -1.40 3.82
N GLY A 134 11.84 -2.61 3.92
CA GLY A 134 11.75 -3.54 2.81
C GLY A 134 10.39 -3.48 2.12
N VAL A 135 10.34 -3.98 0.91
CA VAL A 135 9.11 -4.21 0.13
C VAL A 135 8.87 -5.71 0.06
N LEU A 136 7.61 -6.13 0.15
CA LEU A 136 7.24 -7.53 0.01
C LEU A 136 7.42 -7.96 -1.45
N ASP A 137 8.28 -8.93 -1.68
CA ASP A 137 8.45 -9.58 -2.98
C ASP A 137 7.28 -10.56 -3.21
N MET A 138 6.41 -10.25 -4.15
CA MET A 138 5.21 -11.04 -4.44
C MET A 138 5.53 -12.39 -5.09
N ALA A 139 6.70 -12.54 -5.70
CA ALA A 139 7.12 -13.82 -6.28
C ALA A 139 7.56 -14.82 -5.23
N THR A 140 8.26 -14.37 -4.19
CA THR A 140 8.84 -15.22 -3.14
C THR A 140 8.10 -15.14 -1.81
N GLY A 141 7.33 -14.09 -1.56
CA GLY A 141 6.71 -13.79 -0.26
C GLY A 141 7.71 -13.28 0.78
N ALA A 142 8.97 -13.03 0.40
CA ALA A 142 10.00 -12.48 1.27
C ALA A 142 10.01 -10.95 1.24
N THR A 143 10.60 -10.32 2.25
CA THR A 143 10.80 -8.87 2.27
C THR A 143 12.21 -8.54 1.78
N GLN A 144 12.32 -7.65 0.79
CA GLN A 144 13.57 -7.19 0.22
C GLN A 144 13.71 -5.67 0.35
N VAL A 145 14.92 -5.19 0.64
CA VAL A 145 15.25 -3.75 0.60
C VAL A 145 15.50 -3.37 -0.85
N THR A 146 14.75 -2.39 -1.35
CA THR A 146 14.83 -1.91 -2.74
C THR A 146 14.79 -0.38 -2.79
N ASP A 147 15.10 0.19 -3.96
CA ASP A 147 14.98 1.65 -4.18
C ASP A 147 13.55 2.11 -4.51
N VAL A 148 12.59 1.18 -4.62
CA VAL A 148 11.17 1.49 -4.81
C VAL A 148 10.60 2.20 -3.59
N ARG A 149 11.15 1.91 -2.39
CA ARG A 149 10.76 2.50 -1.12
C ARG A 149 12.00 2.95 -0.35
N THR A 150 12.14 4.25 -0.17
CA THR A 150 13.35 4.84 0.44
C THR A 150 13.18 5.28 1.90
N SER A 151 12.11 4.82 2.57
CA SER A 151 11.83 5.11 3.98
C SER A 151 12.59 4.21 4.95
N ASN A 152 12.67 4.63 6.21
CA ASN A 152 12.87 3.76 7.36
C ASN A 152 11.50 3.34 7.94
N GLY A 153 11.43 2.20 8.59
CA GLY A 153 10.18 1.73 9.19
C GLY A 153 10.36 0.68 10.28
N MET A 154 9.29 0.49 11.04
CA MET A 154 9.14 -0.57 12.03
C MET A 154 7.66 -0.98 12.12
N PHE A 155 7.40 -2.13 12.73
CA PHE A 155 6.04 -2.60 13.01
C PHE A 155 5.81 -2.72 14.50
N PHE A 156 4.71 -2.15 14.99
CA PHE A 156 4.15 -2.52 16.26
C PHE A 156 3.39 -3.85 16.15
N GLN A 157 3.47 -4.68 17.19
CA GLN A 157 2.50 -5.76 17.36
C GLN A 157 1.13 -5.17 17.68
N ARG A 158 0.05 -5.89 17.36
CA ARG A 158 -1.30 -5.47 17.79
C ARG A 158 -1.34 -5.30 19.31
N GLY A 159 -1.87 -4.16 19.77
CA GLY A 159 -2.00 -3.85 21.18
C GLY A 159 -0.68 -3.75 21.95
N GLN A 160 0.46 -3.54 21.28
CA GLN A 160 1.79 -3.57 21.90
C GLN A 160 1.94 -2.60 23.07
N ASN A 161 1.27 -1.47 23.04
CA ASN A 161 1.21 -0.50 24.11
C ASN A 161 -0.16 0.23 24.10
N GLU A 162 -0.41 1.06 25.10
CA GLU A 162 -1.71 1.73 25.27
C GLU A 162 -2.11 2.62 24.09
N VAL A 163 -1.18 3.36 23.48
CA VAL A 163 -1.49 4.21 22.34
C VAL A 163 -1.81 3.38 21.11
N VAL A 164 -1.07 2.31 20.84
CA VAL A 164 -1.34 1.38 19.74
C VAL A 164 -2.69 0.72 19.92
N ALA A 165 -3.00 0.20 21.13
CA ALA A 165 -4.27 -0.45 21.42
C ALA A 165 -5.47 0.50 21.24
N ARG A 166 -5.34 1.75 21.73
CA ARG A 166 -6.38 2.78 21.59
C ARG A 166 -6.62 3.14 20.12
N VAL A 167 -5.56 3.37 19.36
CA VAL A 167 -5.67 3.69 17.92
C VAL A 167 -6.30 2.53 17.16
N GLU A 168 -5.89 1.27 17.43
CA GLU A 168 -6.47 0.09 16.79
C GLU A 168 -7.95 -0.11 17.11
N ALA A 169 -8.36 0.11 18.34
CA ALA A 169 -9.78 0.07 18.74
C ALA A 169 -10.60 1.17 18.04
N ARG A 170 -10.04 2.38 17.92
CA ARG A 170 -10.63 3.50 17.18
C ARG A 170 -10.83 3.15 15.71
N LEU A 171 -9.83 2.62 15.05
CA LEU A 171 -9.90 2.21 13.65
C LEU A 171 -10.92 1.08 13.43
N ALA A 172 -10.96 0.10 14.32
CA ALA A 172 -11.92 -0.99 14.25
C ALA A 172 -13.38 -0.48 14.37
N ARG A 173 -13.62 0.46 15.30
CA ARG A 173 -14.93 1.11 15.46
C ARG A 173 -15.30 1.91 14.21
N LEU A 174 -14.39 2.74 13.72
CA LEU A 174 -14.58 3.63 12.57
C LEU A 174 -14.92 2.85 11.30
N CYS A 175 -14.21 1.75 11.07
CA CYS A 175 -14.35 0.92 9.86
C CYS A 175 -15.39 -0.21 10.02
N SER A 176 -16.00 -0.38 11.20
CA SER A 176 -16.85 -1.52 11.54
C SER A 176 -16.18 -2.86 11.20
N TRP A 177 -14.87 -2.99 11.55
CA TRP A 177 -14.04 -4.14 11.18
C TRP A 177 -13.29 -4.66 12.41
N PRO A 178 -13.18 -5.99 12.62
CA PRO A 178 -12.54 -6.55 13.80
C PRO A 178 -11.07 -6.13 13.96
N VAL A 179 -10.62 -5.83 15.17
CA VAL A 179 -9.20 -5.49 15.46
C VAL A 179 -8.28 -6.64 15.03
N GLU A 180 -8.73 -7.87 15.22
CA GLU A 180 -8.00 -9.09 14.91
C GLU A 180 -7.69 -9.24 13.42
N ASN A 181 -8.53 -8.65 12.57
CA ASN A 181 -8.33 -8.63 11.12
C ASN A 181 -7.32 -7.57 10.68
N GLY A 182 -6.73 -6.81 11.59
CA GLY A 182 -5.69 -5.84 11.28
C GLY A 182 -4.27 -6.41 11.37
N GLU A 183 -3.41 -6.07 10.40
CA GLU A 183 -1.96 -6.21 10.58
C GLU A 183 -1.48 -5.29 11.70
N GLY A 184 -0.31 -5.50 12.26
CA GLY A 184 0.32 -4.53 13.17
C GLY A 184 0.48 -3.17 12.51
N ILE A 185 0.47 -2.09 13.27
CA ILE A 185 0.68 -0.73 12.75
C ILE A 185 2.13 -0.59 12.29
N GLN A 186 2.34 -0.24 11.02
CA GLN A 186 3.65 0.10 10.49
C GLN A 186 3.89 1.61 10.62
N VAL A 187 4.95 2.01 11.33
CA VAL A 187 5.42 3.40 11.33
C VAL A 187 6.55 3.56 10.32
N LEU A 188 6.51 4.66 9.58
CA LEU A 188 7.42 4.98 8.49
C LEU A 188 7.92 6.41 8.61
N GLN A 189 9.21 6.58 8.36
CA GLN A 189 9.89 7.88 8.30
C GLN A 189 10.47 8.09 6.90
N TYR A 190 10.21 9.26 6.34
CA TYR A 190 10.75 9.72 5.06
C TYR A 190 11.52 11.02 5.31
N GLY A 191 12.81 11.02 5.04
CA GLY A 191 13.64 12.22 5.02
C GLY A 191 13.59 12.92 3.65
N PRO A 192 14.33 14.04 3.47
CA PRO A 192 14.40 14.76 2.20
C PRO A 192 14.80 13.83 1.04
N GLY A 193 14.09 13.92 -0.08
CA GLY A 193 14.25 13.07 -1.26
C GLY A 193 13.65 11.68 -1.14
N ALA A 194 13.20 11.25 0.04
CA ALA A 194 12.60 9.94 0.21
C ALA A 194 11.17 9.90 -0.32
N GLU A 195 10.84 8.77 -0.95
CA GLU A 195 9.56 8.50 -1.59
C GLU A 195 9.12 7.04 -1.42
N TYR A 196 7.90 6.75 -1.77
CA TYR A 196 7.44 5.41 -2.06
C TYR A 196 6.70 5.44 -3.40
N ARG A 197 7.26 4.75 -4.40
CA ARG A 197 6.68 4.71 -5.75
C ARG A 197 5.28 4.13 -5.75
N PRO A 198 4.43 4.52 -6.72
CA PRO A 198 3.08 4.00 -6.81
C PRO A 198 3.02 2.47 -6.84
N HIS A 199 2.14 1.91 -6.01
CA HIS A 199 1.95 0.48 -5.81
C HIS A 199 0.50 0.19 -5.40
N TYR A 200 0.15 -1.10 -5.43
CA TYR A 200 -1.09 -1.59 -4.86
C TYR A 200 -0.82 -2.29 -3.54
N ASP A 201 -1.74 -2.17 -2.58
CA ASP A 201 -1.64 -2.86 -1.30
C ASP A 201 -2.28 -4.26 -1.30
N TYR A 202 -3.17 -4.55 -2.25
CA TYR A 202 -3.72 -5.89 -2.41
C TYR A 202 -2.64 -6.88 -2.91
N PHE A 203 -2.87 -8.17 -2.71
CA PHE A 203 -1.99 -9.22 -3.21
C PHE A 203 -2.52 -9.72 -4.56
N ASP A 204 -1.73 -9.59 -5.61
CA ASP A 204 -2.12 -10.07 -6.95
C ASP A 204 -2.29 -11.61 -6.91
N PRO A 205 -3.49 -12.13 -7.20
CA PRO A 205 -3.73 -13.58 -7.20
C PRO A 205 -2.88 -14.35 -8.21
N ARG A 206 -2.35 -13.66 -9.20
CA ARG A 206 -1.50 -14.25 -10.26
C ARG A 206 -0.06 -14.49 -9.80
N GLU A 207 0.37 -13.83 -8.73
CA GLU A 207 1.73 -13.97 -8.23
C GLU A 207 1.91 -15.27 -7.42
N PRO A 208 3.02 -16.02 -7.64
CA PRO A 208 3.23 -17.33 -7.01
C PRO A 208 3.25 -17.30 -5.49
N GLY A 209 3.77 -16.24 -4.88
CA GLY A 209 3.87 -16.09 -3.43
C GLY A 209 2.54 -15.76 -2.75
N THR A 210 1.54 -15.28 -3.50
CA THR A 210 0.25 -14.82 -2.95
C THR A 210 -0.46 -15.91 -2.15
N ALA A 211 -0.49 -17.15 -2.63
CA ALA A 211 -1.15 -18.25 -1.92
C ALA A 211 -0.58 -18.48 -0.51
N THR A 212 0.70 -18.23 -0.30
CA THR A 212 1.35 -18.31 1.01
C THR A 212 0.99 -17.13 1.90
N ILE A 213 0.96 -15.92 1.33
CA ILE A 213 0.62 -14.68 2.05
C ILE A 213 -0.82 -14.72 2.54
N LEU A 214 -1.75 -15.24 1.72
CA LEU A 214 -3.18 -15.33 2.05
C LEU A 214 -3.49 -16.25 3.24
N LYS A 215 -2.65 -17.23 3.55
CA LYS A 215 -2.79 -18.09 4.74
C LYS A 215 -2.77 -17.33 6.06
N ARG A 216 -2.28 -16.08 6.05
CA ARG A 216 -2.12 -15.24 7.23
C ARG A 216 -3.29 -14.30 7.50
N GLY A 217 -4.43 -14.51 6.87
CA GLY A 217 -5.62 -13.68 7.10
C GLY A 217 -6.35 -13.24 5.81
N GLY A 218 -6.14 -13.93 4.69
CA GLY A 218 -6.77 -13.58 3.41
C GLY A 218 -6.12 -12.36 2.74
N HIS A 219 -6.84 -11.73 1.83
CA HIS A 219 -6.41 -10.50 1.16
C HIS A 219 -6.35 -9.32 2.14
N ARG A 220 -5.54 -8.31 1.82
CA ARG A 220 -5.76 -6.96 2.31
C ARG A 220 -6.97 -6.39 1.59
N VAL A 221 -7.85 -5.74 2.30
CA VAL A 221 -9.13 -5.21 1.80
C VAL A 221 -9.29 -3.71 2.02
N ALA A 222 -8.49 -3.13 2.91
CA ALA A 222 -8.42 -1.69 3.10
C ALA A 222 -7.08 -1.26 3.71
N THR A 223 -6.77 0.01 3.53
CA THR A 223 -5.59 0.68 4.08
C THR A 223 -5.99 2.00 4.72
N ILE A 224 -5.38 2.29 5.86
CA ILE A 224 -5.46 3.61 6.52
C ILE A 224 -4.03 4.14 6.64
N VAL A 225 -3.76 5.28 5.97
CA VAL A 225 -2.51 6.03 6.11
C VAL A 225 -2.76 7.20 7.04
N MET A 226 -2.17 7.18 8.23
CA MET A 226 -2.27 8.21 9.26
C MET A 226 -1.02 9.09 9.24
N TYR A 227 -1.18 10.40 9.22
CA TYR A 227 -0.08 11.34 9.19
C TYR A 227 0.33 11.73 10.61
N LEU A 228 1.55 11.38 11.01
CA LEU A 228 2.09 11.67 12.35
C LEU A 228 2.87 12.99 12.41
N SER A 229 3.38 13.45 11.25
CA SER A 229 4.02 14.77 11.13
C SER A 229 3.73 15.41 9.79
N GLU A 230 4.01 16.70 9.69
CA GLU A 230 3.91 17.49 8.46
C GLU A 230 5.33 17.85 8.00
N PRO A 231 5.79 17.43 6.80
CA PRO A 231 6.99 18.00 6.21
C PRO A 231 6.71 19.45 5.78
N ALA A 232 7.74 20.28 5.73
CA ALA A 232 7.58 21.65 5.28
C ALA A 232 7.14 21.74 3.81
N ARG A 233 7.55 20.75 2.98
CA ARG A 233 7.14 20.69 1.57
C ARG A 233 7.22 19.26 0.99
N GLY A 234 6.24 18.91 0.14
CA GLY A 234 6.15 17.61 -0.53
C GLY A 234 5.57 16.51 0.36
N GLY A 235 5.83 15.26 0.02
CA GLY A 235 5.43 14.10 0.82
C GLY A 235 3.94 13.75 0.77
N GLY A 236 3.18 14.25 -0.21
CA GLY A 236 1.76 13.91 -0.37
C GLY A 236 1.52 12.40 -0.58
N THR A 237 0.33 11.94 -0.29
CA THR A 237 -0.15 10.62 -0.72
C THR A 237 -0.87 10.79 -2.05
N VAL A 238 -0.35 10.16 -3.10
CA VAL A 238 -0.87 10.29 -4.47
C VAL A 238 -1.64 9.07 -4.89
N PHE A 239 -2.72 9.30 -5.67
CA PHE A 239 -3.51 8.28 -6.36
C PHE A 239 -3.51 8.61 -7.86
N PRO A 240 -2.52 8.13 -8.63
CA PRO A 240 -2.31 8.54 -10.02
C PRO A 240 -3.50 8.27 -10.94
N ASP A 241 -4.22 7.16 -10.74
CA ASP A 241 -5.35 6.75 -11.59
C ASP A 241 -6.51 7.76 -11.59
N ILE A 242 -6.60 8.59 -10.55
CA ILE A 242 -7.68 9.57 -10.37
C ILE A 242 -7.16 11.01 -10.22
N GLY A 243 -5.84 11.22 -10.31
CA GLY A 243 -5.24 12.55 -10.20
C GLY A 243 -5.41 13.20 -8.81
N LEU A 244 -5.55 12.39 -7.73
CA LEU A 244 -5.66 12.90 -6.37
C LEU A 244 -4.30 12.91 -5.69
N GLU A 245 -3.99 14.01 -5.01
CA GLU A 245 -2.90 14.10 -4.04
C GLU A 245 -3.42 14.65 -2.71
N VAL A 246 -3.11 13.97 -1.61
CA VAL A 246 -3.51 14.35 -0.25
C VAL A 246 -2.29 14.80 0.52
N GLY A 247 -2.28 16.06 0.95
CA GLY A 247 -1.22 16.63 1.77
C GLY A 247 -1.16 15.97 3.16
N PRO A 248 0.06 15.71 3.68
CA PRO A 248 0.26 15.02 4.96
C PRO A 248 0.05 15.99 6.14
N ARG A 249 -1.21 16.24 6.51
CA ARG A 249 -1.57 17.05 7.69
C ARG A 249 -1.56 16.17 8.93
N ARG A 250 -0.80 16.59 9.96
CA ARG A 250 -0.66 15.87 11.23
C ARG A 250 -2.03 15.58 11.86
N GLY A 251 -2.19 14.38 12.37
CA GLY A 251 -3.45 13.90 12.96
C GLY A 251 -4.52 13.49 11.97
N ASN A 252 -4.38 13.82 10.68
CA ASN A 252 -5.31 13.42 9.63
C ASN A 252 -4.94 12.04 9.07
N ALA A 253 -5.84 11.47 8.26
CA ALA A 253 -5.61 10.19 7.61
C ALA A 253 -6.31 10.10 6.24
N VAL A 254 -5.88 9.12 5.46
CA VAL A 254 -6.58 8.66 4.26
C VAL A 254 -6.96 7.20 4.46
N PHE A 255 -8.25 6.92 4.39
CA PHE A 255 -8.81 5.57 4.31
C PHE A 255 -9.11 5.24 2.85
N PHE A 256 -8.76 4.05 2.39
CA PHE A 256 -9.22 3.53 1.10
C PHE A 256 -9.41 2.02 1.17
N SER A 257 -10.46 1.54 0.48
CA SER A 257 -10.79 0.12 0.41
C SER A 257 -10.85 -0.35 -1.05
N TYR A 258 -10.59 -1.63 -1.25
CA TYR A 258 -10.49 -2.25 -2.56
C TYR A 258 -11.14 -3.63 -2.54
N ASP A 259 -12.33 -3.72 -3.15
CA ASP A 259 -13.18 -4.92 -3.16
C ASP A 259 -12.74 -5.96 -4.21
N ILE A 260 -11.73 -5.65 -5.00
CA ILE A 260 -11.12 -6.57 -5.95
C ILE A 260 -9.59 -6.43 -5.93
N PRO A 261 -8.82 -7.53 -5.90
CA PRO A 261 -7.37 -7.50 -6.03
C PRO A 261 -6.95 -7.37 -7.51
N HIS A 262 -7.29 -6.23 -8.12
CA HIS A 262 -7.11 -5.94 -9.53
C HIS A 262 -6.89 -4.43 -9.76
N PRO A 263 -6.17 -3.99 -10.82
CA PRO A 263 -6.01 -2.58 -11.14
C PRO A 263 -7.32 -1.79 -11.32
N ASP A 264 -8.43 -2.44 -11.67
CA ASP A 264 -9.76 -1.81 -11.73
C ASP A 264 -10.24 -1.27 -10.38
N SER A 265 -9.62 -1.66 -9.27
CA SER A 265 -9.82 -1.03 -7.96
C SER A 265 -9.46 0.45 -7.95
N LYS A 266 -8.59 0.91 -8.89
CA LYS A 266 -8.07 2.29 -9.00
C LYS A 266 -7.44 2.80 -7.71
N THR A 267 -6.91 1.89 -6.90
CA THR A 267 -6.25 2.21 -5.63
C THR A 267 -4.73 2.19 -5.74
N LEU A 268 -4.19 2.33 -6.98
CA LEU A 268 -2.78 2.63 -7.18
C LEU A 268 -2.43 3.89 -6.41
N HIS A 269 -1.48 3.81 -5.48
CA HIS A 269 -1.11 4.93 -4.64
C HIS A 269 0.38 4.91 -4.31
N GLY A 270 0.89 6.08 -3.91
CA GLY A 270 2.30 6.25 -3.55
C GLY A 270 2.51 7.43 -2.60
N GLY A 271 3.75 7.61 -2.16
CA GLY A 271 4.17 8.78 -1.41
C GLY A 271 5.09 9.65 -2.27
N SER A 272 4.65 10.87 -2.62
CA SER A 272 5.49 11.84 -3.32
C SER A 272 6.78 12.11 -2.56
N PRO A 273 7.88 12.49 -3.22
CA PRO A 273 9.12 12.85 -2.56
C PRO A 273 8.92 13.94 -1.51
N VAL A 274 9.50 13.73 -0.33
CA VAL A 274 9.65 14.79 0.67
C VAL A 274 10.68 15.78 0.15
N GLN A 275 10.28 17.03 -0.05
CA GLN A 275 11.16 18.06 -0.58
C GLN A 275 11.92 18.77 0.55
N GLU A 276 11.24 18.98 1.70
CA GLU A 276 11.83 19.70 2.84
C GLU A 276 11.21 19.21 4.15
N GLY A 277 12.05 18.96 5.16
CA GLY A 277 11.66 18.44 6.45
C GLY A 277 11.57 16.90 6.48
N GLU A 278 10.81 16.37 7.42
CA GLU A 278 10.59 14.93 7.61
C GLU A 278 9.10 14.60 7.62
N LYS A 279 8.74 13.49 7.00
CA LYS A 279 7.38 12.93 7.04
C LYS A 279 7.39 11.65 7.85
N TRP A 280 6.51 11.58 8.86
CA TRP A 280 6.21 10.37 9.59
C TRP A 280 4.76 9.97 9.34
N ILE A 281 4.54 8.70 9.05
CA ILE A 281 3.19 8.12 8.90
C ILE A 281 3.09 6.82 9.69
N ALA A 282 1.85 6.45 10.03
CA ALA A 282 1.49 5.14 10.51
C ALA A 282 0.50 4.51 9.53
N THR A 283 0.76 3.30 9.08
CA THR A 283 -0.10 2.58 8.14
C THR A 283 -0.74 1.37 8.82
N LYS A 284 -2.04 1.22 8.67
CA LYS A 284 -2.81 0.05 9.09
C LYS A 284 -3.44 -0.62 7.88
N TRP A 285 -3.12 -1.90 7.68
CA TRP A 285 -3.79 -2.74 6.70
C TRP A 285 -4.84 -3.62 7.37
N LEU A 286 -6.01 -3.69 6.77
CA LEU A 286 -7.10 -4.56 7.18
C LEU A 286 -7.18 -5.77 6.26
N ARG A 287 -7.35 -6.95 6.85
CA ARG A 287 -7.44 -8.24 6.18
C ARG A 287 -8.89 -8.75 6.16
N GLU A 288 -9.20 -9.68 5.25
CA GLU A 288 -10.50 -10.36 5.23
C GLU A 288 -10.79 -11.12 6.53
N ASN A 289 -9.76 -11.75 7.09
CA ASN A 289 -9.88 -12.63 8.25
C ASN A 289 -8.85 -12.25 9.32
N GLU A 290 -8.89 -12.94 10.46
CA GLU A 290 -7.92 -12.78 11.53
C GLU A 290 -6.49 -12.88 11.01
N PHE A 291 -5.70 -11.83 11.22
CA PHE A 291 -4.31 -11.78 10.82
C PHE A 291 -3.43 -12.50 11.85
N LYS A 292 -2.71 -13.52 11.37
CA LYS A 292 -1.72 -14.26 12.14
C LYS A 292 -0.33 -13.69 11.87
N SER A 293 0.25 -12.99 12.85
CA SER A 293 1.65 -12.56 12.76
C SER A 293 2.56 -13.79 12.56
N PRO A 294 3.70 -13.66 11.84
CA PRO A 294 4.71 -14.71 11.84
C PRO A 294 5.07 -14.99 13.30
N SER A 295 4.95 -16.24 13.74
CA SER A 295 5.53 -16.63 15.01
C SER A 295 7.03 -16.31 14.95
N ALA A 296 7.56 -15.61 15.95
CA ALA A 296 9.00 -15.55 16.15
C ALA A 296 9.49 -17.01 16.21
N THR A 297 10.16 -17.46 15.17
CA THR A 297 10.77 -18.78 15.14
C THR A 297 11.70 -18.82 16.36
N SER A 298 11.41 -19.70 17.30
CA SER A 298 12.28 -19.99 18.42
C SER A 298 13.67 -20.27 17.82
N THR A 299 14.60 -19.37 18.04
CA THR A 299 16.03 -19.65 17.84
C THR A 299 16.32 -20.84 18.73
N GLY A 300 16.40 -22.03 18.12
CA GLY A 300 16.78 -23.24 18.78
C GLY A 300 18.13 -23.02 19.47
N THR A 301 18.12 -23.08 20.78
CA THR A 301 19.32 -23.25 21.56
C THR A 301 20.00 -24.53 21.07
N ALA A 302 21.04 -24.35 20.25
CA ALA A 302 22.00 -25.43 19.99
C ALA A 302 22.64 -25.77 21.34
N LYS A 303 22.19 -26.88 21.92
CA LYS A 303 22.78 -27.48 23.12
C LYS A 303 24.18 -27.95 22.71
N ALA A 304 25.21 -27.24 23.14
CA ALA A 304 26.58 -27.70 23.03
C ALA A 304 26.68 -29.00 23.81
N ALA A 305 26.89 -30.11 23.11
CA ALA A 305 27.30 -31.37 23.71
C ALA A 305 28.81 -31.26 23.98
N ALA A 306 29.16 -31.15 25.25
CA ALA A 306 30.52 -31.39 25.71
C ALA A 306 30.75 -32.93 25.77
N ALA A 307 31.80 -33.40 25.13
CA ALA A 307 32.53 -34.59 25.44
C ALA A 307 34.02 -34.30 25.19
#